data_de11ef0e79ab4db2714bb7ccf035c6f5
#
_entry.id   de11ef0e79ab4db2714bb7ccf035c6f5
#
_cell.length_a   1.000
_cell.length_b   1.000
_cell.length_c   1.000
_cell.angle_alpha   90.00
_cell.angle_beta   90.00
_cell.angle_gamma   90.00
#
_symmetry.space_group_name_H-M   'P 1'
#
loop_
_entity.id
_entity.type
_entity.pdbx_description
1 polymer ?
#
loop_
_entity_poly.entity_id
_entity_poly.type
_entity_poly.pdbx_seq_one_letter_code
_entity_poly.pdbx_strand_id
1 'polypeptide(L)'
;MARTINVAAIQTSYGMDMAANIEKTKVFIREAAAKGAQVILPSELFQGPYFCVTQEEHWFAGAYPWREHPCVTELAPLAAELGVVIPVSIFEREGPHYFNSLVMIDADGSLMG
;
A
#
# COMPACT_ATOMS: atom_id res chain seq x y z
N MET A 1 -17.42 -25.93 -9.11
CA MET A 1 -15.99 -26.12 -8.86
C MET A 1 -15.48 -25.01 -7.97
N ALA A 2 -14.84 -25.36 -6.88
CA ALA A 2 -14.29 -24.38 -5.95
C ALA A 2 -13.00 -23.77 -6.54
N ARG A 3 -12.84 -22.46 -6.36
CA ARG A 3 -11.62 -21.76 -6.76
C ARG A 3 -10.87 -21.32 -5.52
N THR A 4 -9.60 -21.66 -5.44
CA THR A 4 -8.74 -21.28 -4.33
C THR A 4 -7.92 -20.06 -4.70
N ILE A 5 -7.92 -19.05 -3.82
CA ILE A 5 -7.10 -17.84 -3.96
C ILE A 5 -6.18 -17.76 -2.75
N ASN A 6 -4.88 -17.58 -3.00
CA ASN A 6 -3.90 -17.40 -1.95
C ASN A 6 -3.77 -15.94 -1.59
N VAL A 7 -3.99 -15.61 -0.32
CA VAL A 7 -3.93 -14.24 0.20
C VAL A 7 -2.83 -14.15 1.23
N ALA A 8 -2.06 -13.07 1.19
CA ALA A 8 -1.03 -12.78 2.19
C ALA A 8 -1.28 -11.42 2.81
N ALA A 9 -1.04 -11.30 4.11
CA ALA A 9 -1.06 -10.03 4.82
C ALA A 9 0.34 -9.78 5.40
N ILE A 10 0.85 -8.56 5.22
CA ILE A 10 2.15 -8.17 5.70
C ILE A 10 1.99 -7.44 7.02
N GLN A 11 2.67 -7.93 8.07
CA GLN A 11 2.71 -7.26 9.37
C GLN A 11 4.17 -7.04 9.75
N THR A 12 4.56 -5.78 9.92
CA THR A 12 5.91 -5.39 10.31
C THR A 12 5.88 -3.99 10.90
N SER A 13 6.97 -3.57 11.51
CA SER A 13 7.11 -2.22 12.00
C SER A 13 7.73 -1.31 10.94
N TYR A 14 7.32 -0.04 10.94
CA TYR A 14 7.79 0.96 9.99
C TYR A 14 8.37 2.17 10.71
N GLY A 15 9.35 2.80 10.06
CA GLY A 15 9.97 4.02 10.55
C GLY A 15 9.27 5.28 10.00
N MET A 16 9.96 6.41 10.14
CA MET A 16 9.45 7.72 9.72
C MET A 16 9.67 8.02 8.23
N ASP A 17 10.56 7.30 7.56
CA ASP A 17 10.93 7.53 6.16
C ASP A 17 10.00 6.75 5.24
N MET A 18 9.14 7.48 4.52
CA MET A 18 8.17 6.88 3.60
C MET A 18 8.88 6.07 2.51
N ALA A 19 9.95 6.58 1.90
CA ALA A 19 10.66 5.88 0.83
C ALA A 19 11.24 4.55 1.32
N ALA A 20 11.83 4.54 2.50
CA ALA A 20 12.37 3.32 3.11
C ALA A 20 11.26 2.32 3.43
N ASN A 21 10.11 2.81 3.89
CA ASN A 21 8.97 1.96 4.20
C ASN A 21 8.39 1.31 2.94
N ILE A 22 8.34 2.06 1.83
CA ILE A 22 7.88 1.53 0.54
C ILE A 22 8.84 0.44 0.05
N GLU A 23 10.15 0.66 0.12
CA GLU A 23 11.13 -0.34 -0.30
C GLU A 23 11.05 -1.61 0.55
N LYS A 24 10.87 -1.47 1.85
CA LYS A 24 10.67 -2.60 2.76
C LYS A 24 9.40 -3.39 2.39
N THR A 25 8.33 -2.68 2.09
CA THR A 25 7.06 -3.30 1.67
C THR A 25 7.24 -4.07 0.36
N LYS A 26 7.97 -3.50 -0.62
CA LYS A 26 8.25 -4.18 -1.89
C LYS A 26 8.95 -5.52 -1.67
N VAL A 27 9.92 -5.58 -0.77
CA VAL A 27 10.63 -6.82 -0.46
C VAL A 27 9.66 -7.89 0.04
N PHE A 28 8.78 -7.54 0.99
CA PHE A 28 7.80 -8.48 1.52
C PHE A 28 6.76 -8.90 0.47
N ILE A 29 6.37 -7.98 -0.42
CA ILE A 29 5.45 -8.30 -1.52
C ILE A 29 6.08 -9.32 -2.46
N ARG A 30 7.35 -9.13 -2.82
CA ARG A 30 8.07 -10.08 -3.68
C ARG A 30 8.19 -11.46 -3.02
N GLU A 31 8.46 -11.50 -1.72
CA GLU A 31 8.54 -12.75 -0.98
C GLU A 31 7.18 -13.47 -0.96
N ALA A 32 6.11 -12.75 -0.70
CA ALA A 32 4.77 -13.31 -0.66
C ALA A 32 4.36 -13.85 -2.04
N ALA A 33 4.65 -13.10 -3.11
CA ALA A 33 4.37 -13.52 -4.48
C ALA A 33 5.16 -14.79 -4.84
N ALA A 34 6.42 -14.87 -4.41
CA ALA A 34 7.26 -16.06 -4.64
C ALA A 34 6.69 -17.29 -3.93
N LYS A 35 5.95 -17.11 -2.85
CA LYS A 35 5.28 -18.19 -2.12
C LYS A 35 3.89 -18.51 -2.68
N GLY A 36 3.48 -17.86 -3.77
CA GLY A 36 2.22 -18.15 -4.45
C GLY A 36 1.04 -17.25 -4.09
N ALA A 37 1.26 -16.17 -3.33
CA ALA A 37 0.18 -15.25 -3.00
C ALA A 37 -0.30 -14.50 -4.26
N GLN A 38 -1.60 -14.35 -4.40
CA GLN A 38 -2.24 -13.67 -5.53
C GLN A 38 -2.83 -12.32 -5.12
N VAL A 39 -3.20 -12.17 -3.87
CA VAL A 39 -3.62 -10.91 -3.27
C VAL A 39 -2.72 -10.66 -2.06
N ILE A 40 -2.06 -9.51 -2.03
CA ILE A 40 -1.08 -9.19 -0.99
C ILE A 40 -1.47 -7.86 -0.35
N LEU A 41 -1.82 -7.89 0.94
CA LEU A 41 -2.23 -6.72 1.70
C LEU A 41 -1.08 -6.21 2.54
N PRO A 42 -0.49 -5.04 2.22
CA PRO A 42 0.48 -4.39 3.09
C PRO A 42 -0.18 -3.90 4.39
N SER A 43 0.65 -3.55 5.37
CA SER A 43 0.16 -2.98 6.63
C SER A 43 -0.60 -1.68 6.40
N GLU A 44 -1.61 -1.41 7.24
CA GLU A 44 -2.39 -0.18 7.15
C GLU A 44 -1.48 1.03 7.30
N LEU A 45 -1.61 2.01 6.40
CA LEU A 45 -0.85 3.26 6.40
C LEU A 45 0.66 3.02 6.57
N PHE A 46 1.21 2.08 5.81
CA PHE A 46 2.62 1.68 5.94
C PHE A 46 3.60 2.79 5.54
N GLN A 47 3.15 3.89 4.99
CA GLN A 47 3.99 5.04 4.63
C GLN A 47 4.76 5.61 5.81
N GLY A 48 4.30 5.35 7.03
CA GLY A 48 4.93 5.79 8.27
C GLY A 48 4.28 5.11 9.46
N PRO A 49 4.64 5.52 10.69
CA PRO A 49 3.91 5.06 11.87
C PRO A 49 2.44 5.44 11.77
N TYR A 50 1.58 4.68 12.44
CA TYR A 50 0.14 4.94 12.39
C TYR A 50 -0.17 6.30 13.03
N PHE A 51 -0.31 7.33 12.20
CA PHE A 51 -0.39 8.72 12.65
C PHE A 51 -1.63 9.03 13.50
N CYS A 52 -2.69 8.25 13.35
CA CYS A 52 -3.93 8.44 14.11
C CYS A 52 -3.73 8.30 15.63
N VAL A 53 -2.64 7.66 16.06
CA VAL A 53 -2.29 7.53 17.47
C VAL A 53 -1.80 8.87 18.05
N THR A 54 -1.02 9.64 17.29
CA THR A 54 -0.40 10.89 17.73
C THR A 54 -1.12 12.15 17.28
N GLN A 55 -1.80 12.11 16.13
CA GLN A 55 -2.52 13.23 15.52
C GLN A 55 -1.69 14.51 15.38
N GLU A 56 -0.39 14.37 15.10
CA GLU A 56 0.51 15.50 14.93
C GLU A 56 0.40 16.09 13.52
N GLU A 57 0.45 17.43 13.43
CA GLU A 57 0.26 18.14 12.16
C GLU A 57 1.25 17.75 11.07
N HIS A 58 2.50 17.46 11.42
CA HIS A 58 3.52 17.12 10.42
C HIS A 58 3.18 15.86 9.62
N TRP A 59 2.32 14.98 10.14
CA TRP A 59 1.88 13.79 9.43
C TRP A 59 1.03 14.13 8.20
N PHE A 60 0.36 15.28 8.21
CA PHE A 60 -0.46 15.71 7.07
C PHE A 60 0.36 16.01 5.82
N ALA A 61 1.67 16.29 5.99
CA ALA A 61 2.56 16.47 4.85
C ALA A 61 2.74 15.18 4.02
N GLY A 62 2.43 14.01 4.60
CA GLY A 62 2.49 12.73 3.90
C GLY A 62 1.21 12.36 3.13
N ALA A 63 0.21 13.26 3.09
CA ALA A 63 -1.04 13.01 2.39
C ALA A 63 -0.96 13.51 0.95
N TYR A 64 -1.51 12.73 0.02
CA TYR A 64 -1.52 13.03 -1.41
C TYR A 64 -2.85 12.64 -2.01
N PRO A 65 -3.25 13.23 -3.16
CA PRO A 65 -4.35 12.67 -3.95
C PRO A 65 -4.05 11.20 -4.25
N TRP A 66 -5.08 10.36 -4.21
CA TRP A 66 -4.84 8.90 -4.21
C TRP A 66 -4.07 8.38 -5.43
N ARG A 67 -4.30 8.97 -6.61
CA ARG A 67 -3.58 8.55 -7.83
C ARG A 67 -2.11 8.97 -7.84
N GLU A 68 -1.76 9.99 -7.06
CA GLU A 68 -0.43 10.55 -7.01
C GLU A 68 0.36 10.10 -5.78
N HIS A 69 -0.29 9.36 -4.86
CA HIS A 69 0.35 8.94 -3.62
C HIS A 69 1.55 8.03 -3.92
N PRO A 70 2.74 8.30 -3.33
CA PRO A 70 3.94 7.49 -3.59
C PRO A 70 3.74 6.00 -3.35
N CYS A 71 2.98 5.62 -2.33
CA CYS A 71 2.70 4.20 -2.06
C CYS A 71 1.94 3.56 -3.23
N VAL A 72 1.05 4.28 -3.89
CA VAL A 72 0.31 3.78 -5.04
C VAL A 72 1.19 3.77 -6.29
N THR A 73 1.88 4.88 -6.58
CA THR A 73 2.68 5.00 -7.80
C THR A 73 3.87 4.05 -7.82
N GLU A 74 4.41 3.73 -6.65
CA GLU A 74 5.55 2.81 -6.53
C GLU A 74 5.13 1.34 -6.55
N LEU A 75 3.95 1.01 -6.03
CA LEU A 75 3.49 -0.39 -5.97
C LEU A 75 2.73 -0.83 -7.22
N ALA A 76 2.15 0.08 -8.00
CA ALA A 76 1.42 -0.28 -9.20
C ALA A 76 2.28 -1.04 -10.24
N PRO A 77 3.52 -0.58 -10.58
CA PRO A 77 4.38 -1.34 -11.47
C PRO A 77 4.76 -2.73 -10.91
N LEU A 78 4.93 -2.83 -9.58
CA LEU A 78 5.25 -4.09 -8.94
C LEU A 78 4.09 -5.08 -9.06
N ALA A 79 2.85 -4.62 -8.88
CA ALA A 79 1.67 -5.45 -9.06
C ALA A 79 1.63 -6.03 -10.47
N ALA A 80 1.89 -5.21 -11.50
CA ALA A 80 1.93 -5.64 -12.88
C ALA A 80 3.06 -6.65 -13.12
N GLU A 81 4.25 -6.38 -12.58
CA GLU A 81 5.41 -7.27 -12.72
C GLU A 81 5.14 -8.65 -12.15
N LEU A 82 4.52 -8.71 -10.98
CA LEU A 82 4.28 -9.97 -10.26
C LEU A 82 2.93 -10.61 -10.60
N GLY A 83 2.04 -9.89 -11.28
CA GLY A 83 0.70 -10.38 -11.60
C GLY A 83 -0.17 -10.57 -10.37
N VAL A 84 -0.04 -9.69 -9.36
CA VAL A 84 -0.77 -9.79 -8.09
C VAL A 84 -1.62 -8.55 -7.84
N VAL A 85 -2.69 -8.73 -7.06
CA VAL A 85 -3.55 -7.64 -6.61
C VAL A 85 -3.01 -7.11 -5.28
N ILE A 86 -2.85 -5.79 -5.17
CA ILE A 86 -2.34 -5.15 -3.95
C ILE A 86 -3.33 -4.09 -3.47
N PRO A 87 -4.12 -4.36 -2.41
CA PRO A 87 -4.89 -3.32 -1.73
C PRO A 87 -3.92 -2.46 -0.92
N VAL A 88 -3.93 -1.14 -1.13
CA VAL A 88 -2.98 -0.22 -0.49
C VAL A 88 -3.74 0.77 0.37
N SER A 89 -3.43 0.80 1.67
CA SER A 89 -3.97 1.78 2.60
C SER A 89 -3.10 3.04 2.57
N ILE A 90 -3.71 4.19 2.32
CA ILE A 90 -2.99 5.46 2.19
C ILE A 90 -3.65 6.56 3.01
N PHE A 91 -2.85 7.58 3.32
CA PHE A 91 -3.37 8.84 3.83
C PHE A 91 -3.62 9.75 2.62
N GLU A 92 -4.89 9.88 2.25
CA GLU A 92 -5.31 10.60 1.06
C GLU A 92 -5.62 12.06 1.38
N ARG A 93 -5.27 12.95 0.44
CA ARG A 93 -5.70 14.35 0.48
C ARG A 93 -6.53 14.65 -0.76
N GLU A 94 -7.72 15.24 -0.54
CA GLU A 94 -8.57 15.75 -1.60
C GLU A 94 -8.99 17.17 -1.24
N GLY A 95 -8.40 18.18 -1.89
CA GLY A 95 -8.59 19.58 -1.53
C GLY A 95 -8.20 19.83 -0.07
N PRO A 96 -9.09 20.40 0.77
CA PRO A 96 -8.80 20.61 2.19
C PRO A 96 -9.11 19.39 3.06
N HIS A 97 -9.55 18.26 2.47
CA HIS A 97 -9.97 17.07 3.21
C HIS A 97 -8.90 16.00 3.22
N TYR A 98 -8.85 15.23 4.32
CA TYR A 98 -7.90 14.14 4.53
C TYR A 98 -8.66 12.86 4.89
N PHE A 99 -8.25 11.74 4.31
CA PHE A 99 -8.92 10.45 4.49
C PHE A 99 -7.90 9.33 4.69
N ASN A 100 -8.28 8.34 5.49
CA ASN A 100 -7.63 7.03 5.48
C ASN A 100 -8.36 6.22 4.40
N SER A 101 -7.70 5.96 3.29
CA SER A 101 -8.32 5.38 2.11
C SER A 101 -7.64 4.08 1.69
N LEU A 102 -8.39 3.21 1.03
CA LEU A 102 -7.87 1.98 0.45
C LEU A 102 -7.95 2.08 -1.07
N VAL A 103 -6.80 1.93 -1.72
CA VAL A 103 -6.72 1.90 -3.18
C VAL A 103 -6.41 0.47 -3.62
N MET A 104 -7.23 -0.08 -4.51
CA MET A 104 -6.98 -1.41 -5.07
C MET A 104 -6.11 -1.30 -6.33
N ILE A 105 -4.96 -1.96 -6.31
CA ILE A 105 -4.10 -2.08 -7.49
C ILE A 105 -4.34 -3.46 -8.09
N ASP A 106 -4.82 -3.50 -9.33
CA ASP A 106 -5.10 -4.76 -10.01
C ASP A 106 -3.80 -5.43 -10.49
N ALA A 107 -3.91 -6.69 -10.86
CA ALA A 107 -2.78 -7.53 -11.27
C ALA A 107 -2.09 -7.04 -12.55
N ASP A 108 -2.71 -6.15 -13.31
CA ASP A 108 -2.08 -5.49 -14.47
C ASP A 108 -1.49 -4.12 -14.13
N GLY A 109 -1.53 -3.72 -12.87
CA GLY A 109 -1.03 -2.43 -12.40
C GLY A 109 -2.05 -1.29 -12.49
N SER A 110 -3.26 -1.55 -12.99
CA SER A 110 -4.29 -0.51 -13.07
C SER A 110 -4.90 -0.24 -11.70
N LEU A 111 -5.40 0.99 -11.51
CA LEU A 111 -5.97 1.42 -10.23
C LEU A 111 -7.49 1.32 -10.29
N MET A 112 -8.05 0.63 -9.29
CA MET A 112 -9.49 0.53 -9.11
C MET A 112 -9.89 1.46 -7.97
N GLY A 113 -10.17 2.66 -8.27
CA GLY A 113 -10.42 3.77 -7.35
C GLY A 113 -11.16 3.53 -6.06
#